data_172285b34d13870775c425727f9f050d
#
_entry.id   172285b34d13870775c425727f9f050d
#
_cell.length_a   1.000
_cell.length_b   1.000
_cell.length_c   1.000
_cell.angle_alpha   90.00
_cell.angle_beta   90.00
_cell.angle_gamma   90.00
#
_symmetry.space_group_name_H-M   'P 1'
#
loop_
_entity.id
_entity.type
_entity.pdbx_description
1 polymer ?
#
loop_
_entity_poly.entity_id
_entity_poly.type
_entity_poly.pdbx_seq_one_letter_code
_entity_poly.pdbx_strand_id
1 'polypeptide(L)'
;MIDFHSHFLPNIDDGAKNIEQSLEMLSISKQTGVDTVVSTSHCYAFEGDESIKKFLTHREKAYAEVLRAVSGKEDEYPKIVLGCEVHLVKNLSTFSELPKLCIENTDYLLLEMPFSEWKDEHFEEIYRITKLGIKPIIAHIDRYFNISDKFSELFALNILYQENADSFIARTDRKKL
;
A
#
# COMPACT_ATOMS: atom_id res chain seq x y z
N MET A 1 1.45 -4.08 -17.55
CA MET A 1 1.63 -4.62 -16.19
C MET A 1 1.16 -3.59 -15.17
N ILE A 2 0.71 -4.02 -13.97
CA ILE A 2 0.31 -3.10 -12.88
C ILE A 2 1.32 -3.24 -11.75
N ASP A 3 1.93 -2.12 -11.31
CA ASP A 3 2.65 -2.04 -10.04
C ASP A 3 1.64 -1.65 -8.96
N PHE A 4 1.43 -2.56 -8.03
CA PHE A 4 0.37 -2.45 -7.02
C PHE A 4 0.83 -1.83 -5.71
N HIS A 5 2.14 -1.64 -5.51
CA HIS A 5 2.70 -1.16 -4.26
C HIS A 5 3.92 -0.26 -4.53
N SER A 6 3.71 1.06 -4.50
CA SER A 6 4.77 2.03 -4.81
C SER A 6 4.62 3.35 -4.03
N HIS A 7 5.73 3.85 -3.47
CA HIS A 7 5.83 5.06 -2.66
C HIS A 7 6.44 6.21 -3.45
N PHE A 8 5.90 6.48 -4.63
CA PHE A 8 6.44 7.50 -5.53
C PHE A 8 5.91 8.92 -5.28
N LEU A 9 4.86 9.14 -4.49
CA LEU A 9 4.39 10.49 -4.19
C LEU A 9 5.42 11.27 -3.36
N PRO A 10 5.75 12.54 -3.74
CA PRO A 10 6.85 13.26 -3.12
C PRO A 10 6.53 13.72 -1.69
N ASN A 11 7.50 13.59 -0.79
CA ASN A 11 7.46 14.13 0.57
C ASN A 11 6.28 13.67 1.46
N ILE A 12 5.75 12.46 1.23
CA ILE A 12 4.68 11.91 2.10
C ILE A 12 5.27 11.00 3.18
N ASP A 13 6.18 10.11 2.79
CA ASP A 13 6.72 9.05 3.62
C ASP A 13 8.22 8.81 3.35
N ASP A 14 8.69 7.58 3.52
CA ASP A 14 10.06 7.15 3.27
C ASP A 14 10.37 6.90 1.78
N GLY A 15 9.40 6.98 0.88
CA GLY A 15 9.54 6.91 -0.57
C GLY A 15 10.22 8.12 -1.20
N ALA A 16 9.68 8.64 -2.30
CA ALA A 16 10.24 9.78 -3.03
C ALA A 16 10.37 11.04 -2.15
N LYS A 17 11.56 11.65 -2.13
CA LYS A 17 11.85 12.83 -1.29
C LYS A 17 11.54 14.16 -1.97
N ASN A 18 11.31 14.15 -3.28
CA ASN A 18 10.99 15.32 -4.09
C ASN A 18 10.35 14.89 -5.41
N ILE A 19 9.92 15.87 -6.20
CA ILE A 19 9.25 15.60 -7.48
C ILE A 19 10.18 14.94 -8.51
N GLU A 20 11.47 15.25 -8.49
CA GLU A 20 12.44 14.67 -9.41
C GLU A 20 12.56 13.16 -9.20
N GLN A 21 12.66 12.71 -7.94
CA GLN A 21 12.64 11.27 -7.59
C GLN A 21 11.32 10.60 -7.96
N SER A 22 10.19 11.28 -7.74
CA SER A 22 8.87 10.77 -8.15
C SER A 22 8.82 10.49 -9.64
N LEU A 23 9.25 11.44 -10.47
CA LEU A 23 9.27 11.31 -11.93
C LEU A 23 10.26 10.24 -12.39
N GLU A 24 11.42 10.12 -11.75
CA GLU A 24 12.39 9.06 -12.02
C GLU A 24 11.79 7.67 -11.75
N MET A 25 11.16 7.47 -10.59
CA MET A 25 10.48 6.20 -10.25
C MET A 25 9.40 5.86 -11.26
N LEU A 26 8.53 6.82 -11.63
CA LEU A 26 7.49 6.62 -12.63
C LEU A 26 8.06 6.31 -14.02
N SER A 27 9.13 6.99 -14.42
CA SER A 27 9.80 6.75 -15.70
C SER A 27 10.42 5.35 -15.76
N ILE A 28 11.10 4.91 -14.69
CA ILE A 28 11.64 3.54 -14.60
C ILE A 28 10.52 2.51 -14.67
N SER A 29 9.42 2.72 -13.94
CA SER A 29 8.24 1.84 -13.99
C SER A 29 7.71 1.72 -15.43
N LYS A 30 7.57 2.82 -16.14
CA LYS A 30 7.13 2.83 -17.56
C LYS A 30 8.08 2.06 -18.47
N GLN A 31 9.39 2.31 -18.35
CA GLN A 31 10.43 1.65 -19.15
C GLN A 31 10.49 0.13 -18.91
N THR A 32 10.12 -0.33 -17.73
CA THR A 32 10.04 -1.76 -17.38
C THR A 32 8.70 -2.41 -17.75
N GLY A 33 7.80 -1.68 -18.41
CA GLY A 33 6.52 -2.21 -18.94
C GLY A 33 5.37 -2.12 -17.94
N VAL A 34 5.47 -1.24 -16.94
CA VAL A 34 4.34 -0.92 -16.05
C VAL A 34 3.43 0.09 -16.76
N ASP A 35 2.16 -0.26 -16.95
CA ASP A 35 1.15 0.59 -17.58
C ASP A 35 0.34 1.38 -16.54
N THR A 36 0.25 0.84 -15.33
CA THR A 36 -0.48 1.45 -14.21
C THR A 36 0.31 1.26 -12.93
N VAL A 37 0.42 2.31 -12.13
CA VAL A 37 1.05 2.28 -10.81
C VAL A 37 0.06 2.76 -9.76
N VAL A 38 -0.03 2.03 -8.65
CA VAL A 38 -0.84 2.43 -7.49
C VAL A 38 0.05 3.16 -6.50
N SER A 39 -0.31 4.40 -6.16
CA SER A 39 0.33 5.12 -5.06
C SER A 39 -0.09 4.52 -3.73
N THR A 40 0.86 4.04 -2.95
CA THR A 40 0.61 3.37 -1.66
C THR A 40 1.42 3.95 -0.51
N SER A 41 1.60 5.26 -0.50
CA SER A 41 2.26 5.95 0.62
C SER A 41 1.68 5.57 1.97
N HIS A 42 2.53 5.48 3.01
CA HIS A 42 2.13 5.08 4.35
C HIS A 42 1.07 6.00 4.98
N CYS A 43 0.03 5.38 5.53
CA CYS A 43 -0.99 6.03 6.34
C CYS A 43 -0.98 5.46 7.76
N TYR A 44 -0.54 6.27 8.73
CA TYR A 44 -0.52 5.93 10.16
C TYR A 44 -1.72 6.58 10.87
N ALA A 45 -2.78 5.80 11.10
CA ALA A 45 -4.05 6.29 11.67
C ALA A 45 -4.06 6.28 13.22
N PHE A 46 -2.95 6.63 13.88
CA PHE A 46 -2.81 6.54 15.35
C PHE A 46 -3.79 7.45 16.12
N GLU A 47 -4.17 8.59 15.55
CA GLU A 47 -5.14 9.53 16.14
C GLU A 47 -6.54 9.39 15.49
N GLY A 48 -6.83 8.24 14.90
CA GLY A 48 -8.11 7.95 14.26
C GLY A 48 -8.37 8.76 13.00
N ASP A 49 -9.62 9.18 12.80
CA ASP A 49 -10.07 9.92 11.62
C ASP A 49 -9.27 11.21 11.35
N GLU A 50 -8.74 11.84 12.38
CA GLU A 50 -7.95 13.07 12.22
C GLU A 50 -6.62 12.81 11.50
N SER A 51 -5.92 11.70 11.86
CA SER A 51 -4.71 11.28 11.13
C SER A 51 -5.02 10.97 9.67
N ILE A 52 -6.13 10.28 9.42
CA ILE A 52 -6.56 9.93 8.05
C ILE A 52 -6.83 11.21 7.24
N LYS A 53 -7.55 12.18 7.77
CA LYS A 53 -7.83 13.45 7.08
C LYS A 53 -6.55 14.24 6.77
N LYS A 54 -5.60 14.27 7.70
CA LYS A 54 -4.29 14.89 7.48
C LYS A 54 -3.53 14.20 6.34
N PHE A 55 -3.47 12.87 6.37
CA PHE A 55 -2.85 12.06 5.32
C PHE A 55 -3.50 12.32 3.96
N LEU A 56 -4.82 12.22 3.85
CA LEU A 56 -5.55 12.47 2.60
C LEU A 56 -5.25 13.86 2.04
N THR A 57 -5.20 14.87 2.89
CA THR A 57 -4.86 16.25 2.47
C THR A 57 -3.44 16.35 1.90
N HIS A 58 -2.46 15.66 2.53
CA HIS A 58 -1.08 15.62 2.04
C HIS A 58 -0.97 14.83 0.73
N ARG A 59 -1.63 13.67 0.64
CA ARG A 59 -1.68 12.84 -0.56
C ARG A 59 -2.21 13.61 -1.76
N GLU A 60 -3.33 14.31 -1.61
CA GLU A 60 -3.93 15.11 -2.69
C GLU A 60 -2.99 16.23 -3.16
N LYS A 61 -2.28 16.90 -2.27
CA LYS A 61 -1.30 17.93 -2.62
C LYS A 61 -0.13 17.35 -3.42
N ALA A 62 0.46 16.27 -2.94
CA ALA A 62 1.56 15.60 -3.61
C ALA A 62 1.14 15.04 -4.98
N TYR A 63 -0.04 14.44 -5.05
CA TYR A 63 -0.61 13.96 -6.31
C TYR A 63 -0.81 15.09 -7.32
N ALA A 64 -1.37 16.23 -6.90
CA ALA A 64 -1.53 17.38 -7.76
C ALA A 64 -0.18 17.94 -8.25
N GLU A 65 0.88 17.84 -7.47
CA GLU A 65 2.24 18.20 -7.88
C GLU A 65 2.75 17.26 -8.99
N VAL A 66 2.60 15.94 -8.81
CA VAL A 66 2.96 14.95 -9.83
C VAL A 66 2.16 15.18 -11.12
N LEU A 67 0.84 15.36 -11.05
CA LEU A 67 -0.01 15.60 -12.22
C LEU A 67 0.44 16.84 -13.01
N ARG A 68 0.81 17.93 -12.34
CA ARG A 68 1.36 19.12 -13.01
C ARG A 68 2.68 18.84 -13.71
N ALA A 69 3.55 18.05 -13.08
CA ALA A 69 4.87 17.75 -13.62
C ALA A 69 4.81 16.80 -14.84
N VAL A 70 3.82 15.91 -14.93
CA VAL A 70 3.63 15.00 -16.07
C VAL A 70 2.71 15.57 -17.15
N SER A 71 2.08 16.72 -16.93
CA SER A 71 1.13 17.33 -17.86
C SER A 71 1.76 17.58 -19.24
N GLY A 72 1.09 17.10 -20.29
CA GLY A 72 1.58 17.15 -21.66
C GLY A 72 2.61 16.07 -22.02
N LYS A 73 2.86 15.14 -21.10
CA LYS A 73 3.79 14.00 -21.26
C LYS A 73 3.20 12.70 -20.71
N GLU A 74 1.88 12.60 -20.67
CA GLU A 74 1.16 11.48 -20.03
C GLU A 74 1.56 10.12 -20.63
N ASP A 75 1.92 10.08 -21.91
CA ASP A 75 2.37 8.84 -22.57
C ASP A 75 3.76 8.36 -22.11
N GLU A 76 4.57 9.24 -21.54
CA GLU A 76 5.91 8.92 -21.02
C GLU A 76 5.86 8.23 -19.63
N TYR A 77 4.71 8.23 -18.97
CA TYR A 77 4.53 7.73 -17.60
C TYR A 77 3.40 6.70 -17.52
N PRO A 78 3.38 5.82 -16.50
CA PRO A 78 2.24 4.94 -16.28
C PRO A 78 1.01 5.72 -15.80
N LYS A 79 -0.18 5.16 -16.01
CA LYS A 79 -1.40 5.66 -15.37
C LYS A 79 -1.24 5.57 -13.87
N ILE A 80 -1.59 6.64 -13.16
CA ILE A 80 -1.56 6.69 -11.70
C ILE A 80 -2.96 6.38 -11.14
N VAL A 81 -3.00 5.54 -10.13
CA VAL A 81 -4.19 5.24 -9.31
C VAL A 81 -3.84 5.56 -7.86
N LEU A 82 -4.73 6.23 -7.14
CA LEU A 82 -4.53 6.54 -5.73
C LEU A 82 -4.93 5.38 -4.83
N GLY A 83 -4.14 5.13 -3.83
CA GLY A 83 -4.35 4.22 -2.72
C GLY A 83 -3.55 4.70 -1.51
N CYS A 84 -3.27 3.82 -0.59
CA CYS A 84 -2.29 3.98 0.48
C CYS A 84 -1.98 2.63 1.12
N GLU A 85 -0.84 2.53 1.79
CA GLU A 85 -0.51 1.44 2.69
C GLU A 85 -0.89 1.85 4.11
N VAL A 86 -1.92 1.21 4.65
CA VAL A 86 -2.46 1.55 5.97
C VAL A 86 -1.83 0.66 7.03
N HIS A 87 -1.16 1.25 7.99
CA HIS A 87 -0.67 0.51 9.16
C HIS A 87 -1.83 0.04 10.03
N LEU A 88 -1.88 -1.27 10.32
CA LEU A 88 -2.93 -1.86 11.16
C LEU A 88 -2.82 -1.35 12.59
N VAL A 89 -3.84 -0.61 13.02
CA VAL A 89 -3.97 -0.11 14.40
C VAL A 89 -5.24 -0.65 15.04
N LYS A 90 -5.27 -0.67 16.35
CA LYS A 90 -6.46 -1.05 17.12
C LYS A 90 -7.64 -0.13 16.77
N ASN A 91 -8.82 -0.72 16.60
CA ASN A 91 -10.08 -0.03 16.27
C ASN A 91 -10.08 0.69 14.91
N LEU A 92 -9.19 0.36 13.99
CA LEU A 92 -9.14 0.92 12.63
C LEU A 92 -10.50 0.78 11.92
N SER A 93 -11.20 -0.35 12.12
CA SER A 93 -12.54 -0.61 11.58
C SER A 93 -13.63 0.34 12.08
N THR A 94 -13.38 1.08 13.14
CA THR A 94 -14.36 2.06 13.70
C THR A 94 -14.20 3.45 13.11
N PHE A 95 -13.15 3.71 12.33
CA PHE A 95 -12.89 5.04 11.78
C PHE A 95 -13.76 5.29 10.56
N SER A 96 -14.50 6.39 10.58
CA SER A 96 -15.45 6.75 9.54
C SER A 96 -14.77 7.09 8.20
N GLU A 97 -13.51 7.53 8.25
CA GLU A 97 -12.70 7.88 7.10
C GLU A 97 -12.00 6.66 6.44
N LEU A 98 -12.01 5.49 7.07
CA LEU A 98 -11.32 4.28 6.58
C LEU A 98 -11.67 3.93 5.12
N PRO A 99 -12.91 3.97 4.64
CA PRO A 99 -13.23 3.64 3.25
C PRO A 99 -12.54 4.53 2.22
N LYS A 100 -12.14 5.76 2.58
CA LYS A 100 -11.42 6.70 1.70
C LYS A 100 -9.95 6.31 1.48
N LEU A 101 -9.46 5.33 2.24
CA LEU A 101 -8.11 4.79 2.13
C LEU A 101 -8.03 3.61 1.15
N CYS A 102 -9.17 3.09 0.70
CA CYS A 102 -9.20 2.06 -0.34
C CYS A 102 -8.56 2.57 -1.64
N ILE A 103 -8.05 1.64 -2.43
CA ILE A 103 -7.58 1.93 -3.77
C ILE A 103 -8.73 2.50 -4.59
N GLU A 104 -8.45 3.59 -5.27
CA GLU A 104 -9.43 4.38 -6.02
C GLU A 104 -10.35 3.53 -6.90
N ASN A 105 -11.67 3.76 -6.77
CA ASN A 105 -12.74 3.03 -7.45
C ASN A 105 -12.81 1.53 -7.13
N THR A 106 -12.31 1.12 -5.97
CA THR A 106 -12.37 -0.27 -5.49
C THR A 106 -12.73 -0.34 -4.00
N ASP A 107 -12.98 -1.57 -3.50
CA ASP A 107 -13.10 -1.87 -2.06
C ASP A 107 -11.81 -2.46 -1.48
N TYR A 108 -10.70 -2.46 -2.22
CA TYR A 108 -9.43 -3.04 -1.78
C TYR A 108 -8.65 -2.05 -0.93
N LEU A 109 -8.13 -2.53 0.21
CA LEU A 109 -7.29 -1.78 1.15
C LEU A 109 -5.96 -2.51 1.33
N LEU A 110 -4.85 -1.86 0.98
CA LEU A 110 -3.52 -2.39 1.28
C LEU A 110 -3.23 -2.13 2.76
N LEU A 111 -2.97 -3.20 3.51
CA LEU A 111 -2.87 -3.19 4.97
C LEU A 111 -1.51 -3.72 5.42
N GLU A 112 -0.75 -2.91 6.13
CA GLU A 112 0.53 -3.28 6.72
C GLU A 112 0.33 -3.86 8.11
N MET A 113 0.81 -5.08 8.33
CA MET A 113 0.83 -5.71 9.66
C MET A 113 1.93 -5.10 10.54
N PRO A 114 1.75 -5.09 11.87
CA PRO A 114 2.84 -4.69 12.77
C PRO A 114 4.09 -5.53 12.61
N PHE A 115 5.27 -4.88 12.64
CA PHE A 115 6.58 -5.54 12.68
C PHE A 115 6.95 -6.01 14.09
N SER A 116 5.98 -6.59 14.78
CA SER A 116 6.09 -7.21 16.10
C SER A 116 5.26 -8.49 16.11
N GLU A 117 5.36 -9.30 17.16
CA GLU A 117 4.55 -10.51 17.31
C GLU A 117 3.05 -10.21 17.15
N TRP A 118 2.39 -10.98 16.30
CA TRP A 118 0.97 -10.82 16.03
C TRP A 118 0.12 -11.39 17.16
N LYS A 119 -0.95 -10.68 17.50
CA LYS A 119 -1.90 -11.05 18.53
C LYS A 119 -3.27 -11.30 17.92
N ASP A 120 -4.13 -12.00 18.65
CA ASP A 120 -5.49 -12.30 18.20
C ASP A 120 -6.29 -11.03 17.86
N GLU A 121 -6.05 -9.94 18.58
CA GLU A 121 -6.69 -8.64 18.33
C GLU A 121 -6.43 -8.09 16.92
N HIS A 122 -5.28 -8.42 16.29
CA HIS A 122 -4.97 -7.99 14.92
C HIS A 122 -5.87 -8.74 13.91
N PHE A 123 -6.04 -10.04 14.08
CA PHE A 123 -6.91 -10.86 13.21
C PHE A 123 -8.38 -10.49 13.36
N GLU A 124 -8.82 -10.23 14.59
CA GLU A 124 -10.16 -9.72 14.86
C GLU A 124 -10.40 -8.37 14.17
N GLU A 125 -9.41 -7.48 14.18
CA GLU A 125 -9.53 -6.17 13.55
C GLU A 125 -9.63 -6.31 12.02
N ILE A 126 -8.79 -7.15 11.41
CA ILE A 126 -8.90 -7.47 9.97
C ILE A 126 -10.28 -8.04 9.66
N TYR A 127 -10.77 -8.98 10.47
CA TYR A 127 -12.10 -9.55 10.29
C TYR A 127 -13.20 -8.49 10.36
N ARG A 128 -13.13 -7.53 11.31
CA ARG A 128 -14.08 -6.41 11.40
C ARG A 128 -14.04 -5.54 10.14
N ILE A 129 -12.86 -5.26 9.60
CA ILE A 129 -12.69 -4.52 8.35
C ILE A 129 -13.41 -5.25 7.20
N THR A 130 -13.30 -6.57 7.09
CA THR A 130 -14.02 -7.33 6.05
C THR A 130 -15.54 -7.21 6.20
N LYS A 131 -16.07 -7.07 7.41
CA LYS A 131 -17.52 -6.88 7.66
C LYS A 131 -18.04 -5.51 7.21
N LEU A 132 -17.16 -4.55 6.98
CA LEU A 132 -17.52 -3.25 6.37
C LEU A 132 -17.62 -3.34 4.84
N GLY A 133 -17.37 -4.51 4.23
CA GLY A 133 -17.30 -4.69 2.78
C GLY A 133 -15.95 -4.35 2.18
N ILE A 134 -14.97 -3.95 2.99
CA ILE A 134 -13.60 -3.68 2.57
C ILE A 134 -12.86 -5.02 2.40
N LYS A 135 -12.02 -5.10 1.38
CA LYS A 135 -11.22 -6.28 1.02
C LYS A 135 -9.74 -6.04 1.34
N PRO A 136 -9.26 -6.46 2.52
CA PRO A 136 -7.86 -6.28 2.88
C PRO A 136 -6.92 -7.05 1.96
N ILE A 137 -5.79 -6.42 1.63
CA ILE A 137 -4.63 -7.03 1.00
C ILE A 137 -3.47 -6.83 1.96
N ILE A 138 -2.89 -7.89 2.50
CA ILE A 138 -1.74 -7.75 3.38
C ILE A 138 -0.50 -7.42 2.55
N ALA A 139 0.12 -6.28 2.86
CA ALA A 139 1.32 -5.81 2.20
C ALA A 139 2.52 -6.72 2.51
N HIS A 140 3.42 -6.88 1.53
CA HIS A 140 4.72 -7.54 1.64
C HIS A 140 4.76 -8.71 2.65
N ILE A 141 3.86 -9.69 2.47
CA ILE A 141 3.70 -10.85 3.36
C ILE A 141 5.04 -11.57 3.62
N ASP A 142 5.96 -11.52 2.66
CA ASP A 142 7.30 -12.08 2.72
C ASP A 142 8.18 -11.50 3.83
N ARG A 143 7.95 -10.26 4.25
CA ARG A 143 8.71 -9.58 5.32
C ARG A 143 8.42 -10.12 6.71
N TYR A 144 7.29 -10.82 6.90
CA TYR A 144 6.83 -11.25 8.23
C TYR A 144 7.22 -12.66 8.61
N PHE A 145 7.84 -13.46 7.73
CA PHE A 145 8.15 -14.87 7.98
C PHE A 145 9.04 -15.15 9.20
N ASN A 146 9.81 -14.14 9.64
CA ASN A 146 10.64 -14.23 10.84
C ASN A 146 10.08 -13.44 12.03
N ILE A 147 8.87 -12.88 11.90
CA ILE A 147 8.29 -11.97 12.91
C ILE A 147 7.17 -12.67 13.67
N SER A 148 6.37 -13.49 13.00
CA SER A 148 5.25 -14.20 13.58
C SER A 148 5.18 -15.64 13.10
N ASP A 149 4.63 -16.52 13.93
CA ASP A 149 4.28 -17.90 13.57
C ASP A 149 2.78 -18.08 13.30
N LYS A 150 1.98 -17.03 13.46
CA LYS A 150 0.51 -17.02 13.33
C LYS A 150 -0.01 -16.87 11.90
N PHE A 151 0.70 -17.45 10.92
CA PHE A 151 0.26 -17.41 9.52
C PHE A 151 -0.99 -18.24 9.25
N SER A 152 -1.21 -19.33 10.02
CA SER A 152 -2.41 -20.16 9.90
C SER A 152 -3.67 -19.37 10.22
N GLU A 153 -3.64 -18.53 11.25
CA GLU A 153 -4.73 -17.64 11.65
C GLU A 153 -4.97 -16.56 10.58
N LEU A 154 -3.90 -15.97 10.05
CA LEU A 154 -4.01 -14.99 8.99
C LEU A 154 -4.63 -15.60 7.71
N PHE A 155 -4.15 -16.76 7.29
CA PHE A 155 -4.65 -17.43 6.08
C PHE A 155 -6.10 -17.93 6.22
N ALA A 156 -6.57 -18.17 7.45
CA ALA A 156 -7.97 -18.50 7.70
C ALA A 156 -8.96 -17.35 7.41
N LEU A 157 -8.48 -16.11 7.29
CA LEU A 157 -9.33 -14.95 7.03
C LEU A 157 -9.81 -14.83 5.58
N ASN A 158 -9.29 -15.65 4.65
CA ASN A 158 -9.64 -15.62 3.22
C ASN A 158 -9.52 -14.23 2.59
N ILE A 159 -8.39 -13.59 2.80
CA ILE A 159 -8.02 -12.26 2.27
C ILE A 159 -6.88 -12.39 1.24
N LEU A 160 -6.50 -11.28 0.62
CA LEU A 160 -5.42 -11.25 -0.37
C LEU A 160 -4.07 -10.92 0.28
N TYR A 161 -2.99 -11.27 -0.41
CA TYR A 161 -1.62 -11.04 0.01
C TYR A 161 -0.81 -10.45 -1.14
N GLN A 162 0.02 -9.45 -0.84
CA GLN A 162 1.00 -8.90 -1.76
C GLN A 162 2.39 -9.37 -1.31
N GLU A 163 3.17 -9.85 -2.26
CA GLU A 163 4.57 -10.22 -2.07
C GLU A 163 5.47 -9.31 -2.90
N ASN A 164 6.65 -8.96 -2.39
CA ASN A 164 7.62 -8.19 -3.14
C ASN A 164 8.27 -9.05 -4.25
N ALA A 165 8.45 -8.46 -5.43
CA ALA A 165 9.04 -9.16 -6.57
C ALA A 165 10.44 -9.71 -6.28
N ASP A 166 11.25 -8.98 -5.53
CA ASP A 166 12.61 -9.39 -5.14
C ASP A 166 12.61 -10.68 -4.31
N SER A 167 11.65 -10.83 -3.40
CA SER A 167 11.52 -12.03 -2.58
C SER A 167 11.13 -13.25 -3.42
N PHE A 168 10.29 -13.05 -4.42
CA PHE A 168 9.91 -14.10 -5.36
C PHE A 168 11.09 -14.54 -6.25
N ILE A 169 11.86 -13.61 -6.79
CA ILE A 169 13.04 -13.88 -7.61
C ILE A 169 14.10 -14.63 -6.81
N ALA A 170 14.40 -14.16 -5.58
CA ALA A 170 15.38 -14.81 -4.71
C ALA A 170 15.01 -16.26 -4.36
N ARG A 171 13.72 -16.58 -4.24
CA ARG A 171 13.26 -17.97 -4.00
C ARG A 171 13.40 -18.86 -5.25
N THR A 172 13.16 -18.32 -6.43
CA THR A 172 13.29 -19.08 -7.68
C THR A 172 14.75 -19.42 -7.99
N ASP A 173 15.68 -18.53 -7.67
CA ASP A 173 17.10 -18.75 -7.88
C ASP A 173 17.69 -19.79 -6.91
N ARG A 174 17.21 -19.85 -5.65
CA ARG A 174 17.60 -20.89 -4.66
C ARG A 174 17.12 -22.30 -5.03
N LYS A 175 16.07 -22.44 -5.86
CA LYS A 175 15.60 -23.75 -6.34
C LYS A 175 16.36 -24.25 -7.57
N LYS A 176 17.25 -23.42 -8.17
CA LYS A 176 18.09 -23.78 -9.31
C LYS A 176 19.51 -24.19 -8.91
N LEU A 177 19.87 -24.10 -7.63
CA LEU A 177 21.12 -24.57 -7.01
C LEU A 177 20.86 -25.87 -6.23
#